data_9b5f882ce5c583c114b7425d9da3099c
#
_entry.id   9b5f882ce5c583c114b7425d9da3099c
#
_cell.length_a   1.000
_cell.length_b   1.000
_cell.length_c   1.000
_cell.angle_alpha   90.00
_cell.angle_beta   90.00
_cell.angle_gamma   90.00
#
_symmetry.space_group_name_H-M   'P 1'
#
loop_
_entity.id
_entity.type
_entity.pdbx_description
1 polymer ?
#
loop_
_entity_poly.entity_id
_entity_poly.type
_entity_poly.pdbx_seq_one_letter_code
_entity_poly.pdbx_strand_id
1 'polypeptide(L)'
;MSRSRALLAVVGAAAATAGCGGEPAFVTISGTTLRVQLDEYRIRPQNLRIQAGRIHLVAVNEGRLTHNLVVESITDDPTKEVVYGRTETAHPGQTVTERDPLVLKRGRYRLADTIANHENLGQYGTLIVRK
;
A
#
# COMPACT_ATOMS: atom_id res chain seq x y z
N MET A 1 -55.80 41.06 24.25
CA MET A 1 -54.82 41.23 23.18
C MET A 1 -53.53 40.48 23.56
N SER A 2 -53.40 39.26 23.08
CA SER A 2 -52.23 38.42 23.37
C SER A 2 -51.28 38.49 22.17
N ARG A 3 -50.03 38.97 22.41
CA ARG A 3 -48.98 39.04 21.40
C ARG A 3 -48.08 37.80 21.57
N SER A 4 -48.29 36.81 20.74
CA SER A 4 -47.37 35.65 20.64
C SER A 4 -46.07 36.08 19.98
N ARG A 5 -44.96 35.92 20.72
CA ARG A 5 -43.60 36.08 20.20
C ARG A 5 -43.13 34.71 19.69
N ALA A 6 -42.98 34.58 18.38
CA ALA A 6 -42.32 33.44 17.75
C ALA A 6 -40.80 33.54 17.97
N LEU A 7 -40.21 32.52 18.64
CA LEU A 7 -38.76 32.33 18.67
C LEU A 7 -38.35 31.63 17.38
N LEU A 8 -37.53 32.31 16.57
CA LEU A 8 -36.82 31.68 15.49
C LEU A 8 -35.60 30.96 16.07
N ALA A 9 -35.61 29.63 15.98
CA ALA A 9 -34.43 28.81 16.26
C ALA A 9 -33.56 28.79 15.02
N VAL A 10 -32.38 29.39 15.11
CA VAL A 10 -31.33 29.31 14.09
C VAL A 10 -30.59 27.98 14.29
N VAL A 11 -30.83 27.02 13.41
CA VAL A 11 -30.06 25.79 13.37
C VAL A 11 -28.80 26.07 12.61
N GLY A 12 -27.70 26.22 13.33
CA GLY A 12 -26.37 26.33 12.76
C GLY A 12 -25.93 24.97 12.23
N ALA A 13 -25.84 24.83 10.91
CA ALA A 13 -25.24 23.68 10.27
C ALA A 13 -23.70 23.79 10.45
N ALA A 14 -23.13 22.95 11.31
CA ALA A 14 -21.70 22.75 11.40
C ALA A 14 -21.23 22.00 10.13
N ALA A 15 -20.58 22.71 9.20
CA ALA A 15 -19.91 22.09 8.09
C ALA A 15 -18.66 21.34 8.62
N ALA A 16 -18.76 20.01 8.68
CA ALA A 16 -17.60 19.17 8.91
C ALA A 16 -16.68 19.28 7.67
N THR A 17 -15.56 20.01 7.79
CA THR A 17 -14.50 19.98 6.79
C THR A 17 -13.84 18.61 6.85
N ALA A 18 -14.19 17.71 5.92
CA ALA A 18 -13.46 16.49 5.68
C ALA A 18 -12.05 16.89 5.21
N GLY A 19 -11.06 16.74 6.09
CA GLY A 19 -9.66 16.96 5.77
C GLY A 19 -9.23 15.94 4.73
N CYS A 20 -9.07 16.34 3.48
CA CYS A 20 -8.40 15.58 2.44
C CYS A 20 -6.90 15.59 2.76
N GLY A 21 -6.31 14.45 3.21
CA GLY A 21 -4.88 14.36 3.47
C GLY A 21 -4.43 13.30 4.47
N GLY A 22 -5.25 12.28 4.78
CA GLY A 22 -4.81 11.14 5.59
C GLY A 22 -3.91 10.19 4.77
N GLU A 23 -2.83 9.68 5.38
CA GLU A 23 -2.09 8.55 4.80
C GLU A 23 -3.05 7.39 4.52
N PRO A 24 -2.85 6.65 3.41
CA PRO A 24 -3.67 5.47 3.13
C PRO A 24 -3.67 4.51 4.31
N ALA A 25 -4.86 4.01 4.66
CA ALA A 25 -5.01 3.11 5.79
C ALA A 25 -4.19 1.82 5.60
N PHE A 26 -3.65 1.29 6.70
CA PHE A 26 -2.95 0.00 6.69
C PHE A 26 -3.93 -1.16 6.69
N VAL A 27 -3.75 -2.08 5.76
CA VAL A 27 -4.48 -3.36 5.72
C VAL A 27 -3.65 -4.43 6.43
N THR A 28 -4.25 -5.14 7.38
CA THR A 28 -3.60 -6.24 8.07
C THR A 28 -3.85 -7.54 7.34
N ILE A 29 -2.77 -8.24 6.99
CA ILE A 29 -2.80 -9.54 6.34
C ILE A 29 -2.80 -10.63 7.40
N SER A 30 -3.80 -11.52 7.34
CA SER A 30 -3.83 -12.74 8.11
C SER A 30 -3.15 -13.86 7.32
N GLY A 31 -2.18 -14.55 7.97
CA GLY A 31 -1.40 -15.61 7.32
C GLY A 31 -0.07 -15.12 6.74
N THR A 32 0.46 -15.87 5.78
CA THR A 32 1.83 -15.74 5.28
C THR A 32 1.92 -15.23 3.84
N THR A 33 0.80 -14.97 3.18
CA THR A 33 0.77 -14.55 1.78
C THR A 33 0.45 -13.06 1.66
N LEU A 34 1.39 -12.31 1.15
CA LEU A 34 1.25 -10.91 0.81
C LEU A 34 0.84 -10.81 -0.66
N ARG A 35 -0.46 -10.56 -0.87
CA ARG A 35 -1.05 -10.42 -2.20
C ARG A 35 -1.38 -8.97 -2.48
N VAL A 36 -0.90 -8.47 -3.62
CA VAL A 36 -1.19 -7.11 -4.10
C VAL A 36 -1.63 -7.11 -5.55
N GLN A 37 -2.38 -6.08 -5.91
CA GLN A 37 -2.70 -5.73 -7.27
C GLN A 37 -1.78 -4.59 -7.72
N LEU A 38 -1.30 -4.69 -8.95
CA LEU A 38 -0.45 -3.71 -9.60
C LEU A 38 -1.19 -3.14 -10.80
N ASP A 39 -1.25 -1.83 -10.88
CA ASP A 39 -1.64 -1.12 -12.09
C ASP A 39 -0.67 0.05 -12.32
N GLU A 40 -0.91 0.88 -13.34
CA GLU A 40 0.00 1.96 -13.65
C GLU A 40 0.16 2.90 -12.46
N TYR A 41 1.38 2.81 -11.90
CA TYR A 41 1.96 3.59 -10.81
C TYR A 41 1.25 3.45 -9.47
N ARG A 42 0.60 2.30 -9.22
CA ARG A 42 -0.04 1.99 -7.93
C ARG A 42 0.15 0.55 -7.50
N ILE A 43 0.32 0.37 -6.19
CA ILE A 43 0.24 -0.91 -5.48
C ILE A 43 -1.01 -0.88 -4.61
N ARG A 44 -1.86 -1.88 -4.71
CA ARG A 44 -3.09 -1.98 -3.91
C ARG A 44 -3.20 -3.32 -3.17
N PRO A 45 -3.36 -3.33 -1.84
CA PRO A 45 -3.30 -2.17 -0.93
C PRO A 45 -1.90 -1.57 -0.89
N GLN A 46 -1.79 -0.24 -0.72
CA GLN A 46 -0.50 0.46 -0.70
C GLN A 46 0.26 0.23 0.61
N ASN A 47 -0.46 0.19 1.74
CA ASN A 47 0.14 0.00 3.05
C ASN A 47 -0.36 -1.27 3.70
N LEU A 48 0.54 -2.14 4.11
CA LEU A 48 0.26 -3.48 4.59
C LEU A 48 0.95 -3.78 5.91
N ARG A 49 0.30 -4.64 6.71
CA ARG A 49 0.88 -5.24 7.93
C ARG A 49 0.78 -6.76 7.84
N ILE A 50 1.85 -7.46 8.21
CA ILE A 50 1.91 -8.91 8.25
C ILE A 50 2.74 -9.39 9.44
N GLN A 51 2.58 -10.64 9.85
CA GLN A 51 3.40 -11.27 10.88
C GLN A 51 4.80 -11.60 10.33
N ALA A 52 5.82 -11.52 11.21
CA ALA A 52 7.18 -11.92 10.90
C ALA A 52 7.26 -13.43 10.59
N GLY A 53 8.20 -13.79 9.74
CA GLY A 53 8.46 -15.17 9.37
C GLY A 53 8.61 -15.36 7.88
N ARG A 54 8.23 -16.55 7.41
CA ARG A 54 8.26 -16.91 5.99
C ARG A 54 7.04 -16.31 5.29
N ILE A 55 7.28 -15.49 4.29
CA ILE A 55 6.26 -14.72 3.58
C ILE A 55 6.31 -15.04 2.10
N HIS A 56 5.16 -15.30 1.50
CA HIS A 56 4.97 -15.48 0.07
C HIS A 56 4.49 -14.17 -0.56
N LEU A 57 5.06 -13.81 -1.70
CA LEU A 57 4.62 -12.67 -2.49
C LEU A 57 3.72 -13.15 -3.63
N VAL A 58 2.61 -12.46 -3.83
CA VAL A 58 1.73 -12.65 -4.99
C VAL A 58 1.41 -11.28 -5.58
N ALA A 59 1.77 -11.07 -6.84
CA ALA A 59 1.45 -9.86 -7.57
C ALA A 59 0.48 -10.18 -8.71
N VAL A 60 -0.63 -9.44 -8.75
CA VAL A 60 -1.63 -9.51 -9.82
C VAL A 60 -1.52 -8.25 -10.66
N ASN A 61 -1.13 -8.39 -11.90
CA ASN A 61 -1.05 -7.25 -12.82
C ASN A 61 -2.41 -6.98 -13.46
N GLU A 62 -3.07 -5.93 -12.99
CA GLU A 62 -4.35 -5.44 -13.54
C GLU A 62 -4.17 -4.26 -14.50
N GLY A 63 -2.92 -3.86 -14.72
CA GLY A 63 -2.55 -2.75 -15.59
C GLY A 63 -2.29 -3.18 -17.05
N ARG A 64 -1.81 -2.23 -17.83
CA ARG A 64 -1.47 -2.39 -19.24
C ARG A 64 0.03 -2.52 -19.48
N LEU A 65 0.84 -2.12 -18.51
CA LEU A 65 2.29 -2.22 -18.56
C LEU A 65 2.76 -3.48 -17.82
N THR A 66 4.03 -3.77 -17.96
CA THR A 66 4.70 -4.86 -17.24
C THR A 66 5.10 -4.36 -15.86
N HIS A 67 4.89 -5.18 -14.83
CA HIS A 67 5.13 -4.84 -13.43
C HIS A 67 5.88 -5.95 -12.68
N ASN A 68 6.52 -5.61 -11.57
CA ASN A 68 6.99 -6.56 -10.57
C ASN A 68 6.68 -6.05 -9.15
N LEU A 69 6.81 -6.93 -8.17
CA LEU A 69 6.75 -6.55 -6.76
C LEU A 69 8.08 -6.88 -6.11
N VAL A 70 8.71 -5.88 -5.52
CA VAL A 70 9.96 -5.99 -4.78
C VAL A 70 9.74 -5.59 -3.33
N VAL A 71 10.34 -6.32 -2.39
CA VAL A 71 10.43 -5.95 -0.98
C VAL A 71 11.85 -5.54 -0.69
N GLU A 72 12.04 -4.31 -0.25
CA GLU A 72 13.36 -3.72 -0.07
C GLU A 72 13.47 -2.92 1.22
N SER A 73 14.70 -2.56 1.59
CA SER A 73 14.96 -1.67 2.71
C SER A 73 14.49 -0.24 2.40
N ILE A 74 14.13 0.51 3.46
CA ILE A 74 13.87 1.94 3.33
C ILE A 74 15.19 2.67 3.55
N THR A 75 15.72 3.31 2.51
CA THR A 75 16.95 4.09 2.55
C THR A 75 16.91 5.21 1.52
N ASP A 76 17.54 6.33 1.84
CA ASP A 76 17.74 7.44 0.89
C ASP A 76 19.06 7.29 0.11
N ASP A 77 19.87 6.29 0.45
CA ASP A 77 21.14 5.99 -0.19
C ASP A 77 20.99 4.71 -1.03
N PRO A 78 20.89 4.82 -2.36
CA PRO A 78 20.71 3.64 -3.23
C PRO A 78 21.86 2.64 -3.15
N THR A 79 23.05 3.05 -2.68
CA THR A 79 24.18 2.13 -2.50
C THR A 79 24.03 1.21 -1.29
N LYS A 80 23.08 1.53 -0.39
CA LYS A 80 22.76 0.75 0.81
C LYS A 80 21.42 0.02 0.71
N GLU A 81 20.78 0.08 -0.43
CA GLU A 81 19.54 -0.62 -0.66
C GLU A 81 19.74 -2.14 -0.58
N VAL A 82 18.88 -2.80 0.18
CA VAL A 82 18.83 -4.25 0.33
C VAL A 82 17.50 -4.75 -0.22
N VAL A 83 17.55 -5.62 -1.23
CA VAL A 83 16.39 -6.34 -1.73
C VAL A 83 16.25 -7.64 -0.96
N TYR A 84 15.11 -7.82 -0.28
CA TYR A 84 14.80 -9.02 0.49
C TYR A 84 14.15 -10.11 -0.34
N GLY A 85 13.49 -9.74 -1.42
CA GLY A 85 12.88 -10.65 -2.38
C GLY A 85 12.04 -9.91 -3.42
N ARG A 86 11.71 -10.64 -4.49
CA ARG A 86 10.91 -10.11 -5.59
C ARG A 86 10.08 -11.20 -6.25
N THR A 87 9.00 -10.79 -6.90
CA THR A 87 8.25 -11.66 -7.81
C THR A 87 8.94 -11.76 -9.15
N GLU A 88 8.53 -12.74 -9.94
CA GLU A 88 8.75 -12.72 -11.38
C GLU A 88 8.08 -11.48 -11.98
N THR A 89 8.46 -11.17 -13.22
CA THR A 89 7.85 -10.08 -13.99
C THR A 89 6.45 -10.49 -14.45
N ALA A 90 5.46 -9.66 -14.17
CA ALA A 90 4.07 -9.88 -14.57
C ALA A 90 3.74 -9.04 -15.81
N HIS A 91 3.40 -9.69 -16.91
CA HIS A 91 2.78 -9.03 -18.04
C HIS A 91 1.30 -8.71 -17.74
N PRO A 92 0.64 -7.82 -18.53
CA PRO A 92 -0.77 -7.49 -18.32
C PRO A 92 -1.66 -8.72 -18.16
N GLY A 93 -2.48 -8.73 -17.10
CA GLY A 93 -3.40 -9.82 -16.76
C GLY A 93 -2.77 -11.04 -16.08
N GLN A 94 -1.46 -11.05 -15.87
CA GLN A 94 -0.79 -12.18 -15.21
C GLN A 94 -0.78 -12.03 -13.69
N THR A 95 -0.81 -13.19 -13.01
CA THR A 95 -0.51 -13.34 -11.59
C THR A 95 0.82 -14.06 -11.48
N VAL A 96 1.76 -13.49 -10.72
CA VAL A 96 3.10 -14.05 -10.50
C VAL A 96 3.41 -14.15 -9.02
N THR A 97 4.36 -15.03 -8.68
CA THR A 97 4.87 -15.22 -7.32
C THR A 97 6.38 -15.01 -7.28
N GLU A 98 6.95 -15.01 -6.10
CA GLU A 98 8.38 -15.12 -5.90
C GLU A 98 8.88 -16.54 -6.22
N ARG A 99 10.18 -16.70 -6.44
CA ARG A 99 10.82 -18.03 -6.57
C ARG A 99 10.97 -18.72 -5.23
N ASP A 100 11.46 -17.96 -4.24
CA ASP A 100 11.71 -18.42 -2.89
C ASP A 100 11.00 -17.54 -1.88
N PRO A 101 10.29 -18.11 -0.89
CA PRO A 101 9.65 -17.32 0.15
C PRO A 101 10.64 -16.42 0.88
N LEU A 102 10.21 -15.20 1.18
CA LEU A 102 11.00 -14.25 1.95
C LEU A 102 10.96 -14.63 3.43
N VAL A 103 12.08 -14.45 4.12
CA VAL A 103 12.12 -14.51 5.59
C VAL A 103 12.30 -13.08 6.11
N LEU A 104 11.21 -12.49 6.58
CA LEU A 104 11.24 -11.12 7.09
C LEU A 104 11.16 -11.09 8.60
N LYS A 105 12.05 -10.30 9.21
CA LYS A 105 12.03 -9.98 10.65
C LYS A 105 11.12 -8.79 10.90
N ARG A 106 10.75 -8.59 12.16
CA ARG A 106 10.05 -7.38 12.58
C ARG A 106 10.78 -6.14 12.04
N GLY A 107 10.03 -5.27 11.38
CA GLY A 107 10.59 -4.06 10.79
C GLY A 107 9.64 -3.36 9.85
N ARG A 108 10.15 -2.31 9.23
CA ARG A 108 9.47 -1.55 8.19
C ARG A 108 10.23 -1.72 6.89
N TYR A 109 9.52 -2.01 5.82
CA TYR A 109 10.05 -2.31 4.50
C TYR A 109 9.31 -1.47 3.45
N ARG A 110 9.94 -1.29 2.31
CA ARG A 110 9.33 -0.70 1.13
C ARG A 110 8.81 -1.81 0.21
N LEU A 111 7.65 -1.59 -0.36
CA LEU A 111 7.13 -2.32 -1.52
C LEU A 111 7.35 -1.42 -2.72
N ALA A 112 7.90 -1.95 -3.81
CA ALA A 112 8.15 -1.16 -5.01
C ALA A 112 7.96 -1.99 -6.29
N ASP A 113 7.69 -1.29 -7.38
CA ASP A 113 7.86 -1.80 -8.74
C ASP A 113 9.12 -1.18 -9.33
N THR A 114 10.13 -2.00 -9.59
CA THR A 114 11.44 -1.53 -10.04
C THR A 114 11.61 -1.53 -11.57
N ILE A 115 10.54 -1.85 -12.31
CA ILE A 115 10.57 -1.85 -13.77
C ILE A 115 10.40 -0.42 -14.30
N ALA A 116 11.24 -0.05 -15.29
CA ALA A 116 11.09 1.17 -16.07
C ALA A 116 10.81 2.45 -15.24
N ASN A 117 11.43 2.55 -14.07
CA ASN A 117 11.28 3.71 -13.18
C ASN A 117 9.86 3.93 -12.61
N HIS A 118 9.03 2.87 -12.58
CA HIS A 118 7.65 2.96 -12.08
C HIS A 118 7.57 3.41 -10.63
N GLU A 119 8.55 3.03 -9.82
CA GLU A 119 8.67 3.46 -8.42
C GLU A 119 8.69 4.98 -8.29
N ASN A 120 9.51 5.66 -9.08
CA ASN A 120 9.62 7.13 -9.07
C ASN A 120 8.35 7.82 -9.59
N LEU A 121 7.49 7.08 -10.28
CA LEU A 121 6.17 7.55 -10.73
C LEU A 121 5.06 7.27 -9.70
N GLY A 122 5.41 6.74 -8.51
CA GLY A 122 4.47 6.54 -7.42
C GLY A 122 4.13 5.07 -7.13
N GLN A 123 4.71 4.11 -7.85
CA GLN A 123 4.42 2.69 -7.65
C GLN A 123 5.24 2.10 -6.49
N TYR A 124 4.95 2.56 -5.30
CA TYR A 124 5.54 2.07 -4.05
C TYR A 124 4.51 2.04 -2.91
N GLY A 125 4.87 1.33 -1.84
CA GLY A 125 4.05 1.21 -0.65
C GLY A 125 4.88 0.88 0.58
N THR A 126 4.21 0.71 1.71
CA THR A 126 4.85 0.37 2.99
C THR A 126 4.38 -0.99 3.48
N LEU A 127 5.34 -1.83 3.88
CA LEU A 127 5.10 -3.08 4.58
C LEU A 127 5.63 -2.98 6.01
N ILE A 128 4.75 -3.16 7.00
CA ILE A 128 5.12 -3.30 8.40
C ILE A 128 5.05 -4.77 8.77
N VAL A 129 6.19 -5.34 9.17
CA VAL A 129 6.29 -6.70 9.70
C VAL A 129 6.28 -6.65 11.22
N ARG A 130 5.35 -7.35 11.85
CA ARG A 130 5.15 -7.41 13.30
C ARG A 130 5.64 -8.76 13.87
N LYS A 131 5.78 -8.82 15.19
CA LYS A 131 5.98 -10.09 15.91
C LYS A 131 4.72 -10.92 15.87
#